data_8d14b13196688be7a87bdaac4d351f88
#
_entry.id   8d14b13196688be7a87bdaac4d351f88
#
_cell.length_a   1.000
_cell.length_b   1.000
_cell.length_c   1.000
_cell.angle_alpha   90.00
_cell.angle_beta   90.00
_cell.angle_gamma   90.00
#
_symmetry.space_group_name_H-M   'P 1'
#
loop_
_entity.id
_entity.type
_entity.pdbx_description
1 polymer ?
#
loop_
_entity_poly.entity_id
_entity_poly.type
_entity_poly.pdbx_seq_one_letter_code
_entity_poly.pdbx_strand_id
1 'polypeptide(L)'
;MKRMIVATVLVLACGPAAKAQVVIDLSLITCQQLLASDAERQALIGSWMSGYFSATKNLDTLDFRYVERNRRVVGNYCKTHKSETVISAMQKNWR
;
A
#
# COMPACT_ATOMS: atom_id res chain seq x y z
N MET A 1 -12.52 19.74 59.31
CA MET A 1 -12.26 19.05 58.69
C MET A 1 -12.31 19.14 57.40
N LYS A 2 -11.68 18.93 56.79
CA LYS A 2 -11.61 19.06 55.58
C LYS A 2 -11.56 18.03 54.89
N ARG A 3 -11.93 17.78 53.93
CA ARG A 3 -11.88 16.90 53.15
C ARG A 3 -11.18 17.08 52.02
N MET A 4 -10.47 16.32 51.54
CA MET A 4 -9.79 16.43 50.46
C MET A 4 -10.33 15.69 49.48
N ILE A 5 -10.63 16.15 48.43
CA ILE A 5 -11.08 15.50 47.41
C ILE A 5 -10.08 15.29 46.45
N VAL A 6 -9.70 14.18 46.24
CA VAL A 6 -8.72 13.92 45.28
C VAL A 6 -9.40 13.66 44.06
N ALA A 7 -9.29 14.47 43.22
CA ALA A 7 -9.79 14.26 41.92
C ALA A 7 -8.85 13.40 41.22
N THR A 8 -9.17 12.29 41.03
CA THR A 8 -8.34 11.46 40.28
C THR A 8 -8.60 11.69 38.89
N VAL A 9 -7.69 12.22 38.27
CA VAL A 9 -7.80 12.44 36.92
C VAL A 9 -7.44 11.24 36.23
N LEU A 10 -8.29 10.63 35.62
CA LEU A 10 -7.98 9.59 34.89
C LEU A 10 -7.64 9.94 33.57
N VAL A 11 -6.49 9.96 33.25
CA VAL A 11 -6.09 10.22 31.99
C VAL A 11 -6.20 9.04 31.20
N LEU A 12 -7.05 8.98 30.35
CA LEU A 12 -7.03 8.05 29.43
C LEU A 12 -6.21 8.28 28.42
N ALA A 13 -5.17 7.82 28.37
CA ALA A 13 -4.33 7.90 27.27
C ALA A 13 -4.94 7.06 26.30
N CYS A 14 -5.74 7.55 25.58
CA CYS A 14 -6.13 6.88 24.49
C CYS A 14 -5.04 6.79 23.64
N GLY A 15 -4.36 5.84 23.64
CA GLY A 15 -3.37 5.62 22.73
C GLY A 15 -3.96 5.70 21.41
N PRO A 16 -3.33 6.17 20.47
CA PRO A 16 -3.76 6.22 19.16
C PRO A 16 -4.01 4.86 18.77
N ALA A 17 -4.89 4.69 18.03
CA ALA A 17 -5.12 3.45 17.49
C ALA A 17 -3.86 2.99 16.95
N ALA A 18 -3.48 1.91 17.32
CA ALA A 18 -2.29 1.37 16.87
C ALA A 18 -2.33 1.37 15.40
N LYS A 19 -1.29 1.75 14.80
CA LYS A 19 -1.17 1.68 13.50
C LYS A 19 -1.22 0.34 13.23
N ALA A 20 -2.12 -0.03 12.61
CA ALA A 20 -2.36 -1.33 12.44
C ALA A 20 -1.30 -2.04 11.72
N GLN A 21 -0.78 -1.53 10.74
CA GLN A 21 0.06 -2.30 9.94
C GLN A 21 1.25 -1.58 9.62
N VAL A 22 2.33 -1.96 10.17
CA VAL A 22 3.57 -1.35 9.89
C VAL A 22 4.32 -2.10 8.85
N VAL A 23 4.09 -3.37 8.71
CA VAL A 23 4.78 -4.19 7.74
C VAL A 23 3.75 -4.85 6.83
N ILE A 24 3.94 -4.73 5.55
CA ILE A 24 3.03 -5.34 4.60
C ILE A 24 3.83 -6.23 3.68
N ASP A 25 3.38 -7.43 3.49
CA ASP A 25 4.01 -8.33 2.54
C ASP A 25 3.39 -8.08 1.18
N LEU A 26 4.15 -7.44 0.31
CA LEU A 26 3.62 -7.04 -0.99
C LEU A 26 3.40 -8.21 -1.93
N SER A 27 3.95 -9.38 -1.63
CA SER A 27 3.68 -10.55 -2.45
C SER A 27 2.28 -11.09 -2.23
N LEU A 28 1.61 -10.66 -1.17
CA LEU A 28 0.29 -11.16 -0.83
C LEU A 28 -0.84 -10.18 -1.15
N ILE A 29 -0.50 -8.98 -1.57
CA ILE A 29 -1.54 -7.99 -1.87
C ILE A 29 -2.29 -8.40 -3.11
N THR A 30 -3.59 -8.49 -3.01
CA THR A 30 -4.44 -8.83 -4.16
C THR A 30 -4.84 -7.60 -4.94
N CYS A 31 -5.24 -7.80 -6.18
CA CYS A 31 -5.80 -6.73 -6.99
C CYS A 31 -6.98 -6.05 -6.28
N GLN A 32 -7.83 -6.84 -5.63
CA GLN A 32 -8.97 -6.27 -4.91
C GLN A 32 -8.51 -5.35 -3.80
N GLN A 33 -7.49 -5.75 -3.04
CA GLN A 33 -6.98 -4.93 -1.96
C GLN A 33 -6.34 -3.65 -2.49
N LEU A 34 -5.64 -3.75 -3.61
CA LEU A 34 -5.06 -2.56 -4.23
C LEU A 34 -6.16 -1.58 -4.63
N LEU A 35 -7.19 -2.08 -5.31
CA LEU A 35 -8.27 -1.20 -5.78
C LEU A 35 -9.05 -0.58 -4.63
N ALA A 36 -9.11 -1.26 -3.49
CA ALA A 36 -9.80 -0.75 -2.32
C ALA A 36 -8.96 0.24 -1.52
N SER A 37 -7.68 0.37 -1.84
CA SER A 37 -6.81 1.28 -1.12
C SER A 37 -6.99 2.70 -1.60
N ASP A 38 -6.64 3.66 -0.76
CA ASP A 38 -6.70 5.06 -1.18
C ASP A 38 -5.58 5.36 -2.19
N ALA A 39 -5.67 6.53 -2.80
CA ALA A 39 -4.75 6.90 -3.86
C ALA A 39 -3.29 6.94 -3.39
N GLU A 40 -3.06 7.37 -2.18
CA GLU A 40 -1.70 7.46 -1.67
C GLU A 40 -1.09 6.07 -1.48
N ARG A 41 -1.86 5.15 -0.93
CA ARG A 41 -1.38 3.79 -0.75
C ARG A 41 -1.19 3.09 -2.09
N GLN A 42 -2.09 3.32 -3.04
CA GLN A 42 -1.91 2.77 -4.38
C GLN A 42 -0.62 3.27 -5.01
N ALA A 43 -0.32 4.55 -4.84
CA ALA A 43 0.90 5.13 -5.38
C ALA A 43 2.14 4.54 -4.73
N LEU A 44 2.11 4.32 -3.43
CA LEU A 44 3.23 3.71 -2.73
C LEU A 44 3.47 2.29 -3.20
N ILE A 45 2.43 1.49 -3.28
CA ILE A 45 2.54 0.12 -3.74
C ILE A 45 3.05 0.08 -5.17
N GLY A 46 2.50 0.94 -6.02
CA GLY A 46 2.93 1.02 -7.42
C GLY A 46 4.39 1.40 -7.57
N SER A 47 4.84 2.37 -6.78
CA SER A 47 6.22 2.81 -6.82
C SER A 47 7.17 1.71 -6.36
N TRP A 48 6.81 1.02 -5.28
CA TRP A 48 7.64 -0.07 -4.79
C TRP A 48 7.72 -1.19 -5.83
N MET A 49 6.60 -1.54 -6.41
CA MET A 49 6.54 -2.58 -7.43
C MET A 49 7.35 -2.20 -8.66
N SER A 50 7.27 -0.93 -9.08
CA SER A 50 8.05 -0.46 -10.21
C SER A 50 9.55 -0.63 -9.97
N GLY A 51 10.01 -0.26 -8.78
CA GLY A 51 11.40 -0.43 -8.43
C GLY A 51 11.80 -1.89 -8.36
N TYR A 52 10.93 -2.72 -7.81
CA TYR A 52 11.20 -4.14 -7.69
C TYR A 52 11.38 -4.77 -9.10
N PHE A 53 10.44 -4.51 -10.00
CA PHE A 53 10.54 -5.10 -11.33
C PHE A 53 11.67 -4.51 -12.15
N SER A 54 11.94 -3.22 -11.99
CA SER A 54 13.09 -2.61 -12.67
C SER A 54 14.38 -3.26 -12.21
N ALA A 55 14.52 -3.51 -10.94
CA ALA A 55 15.73 -4.13 -10.40
C ALA A 55 15.90 -5.55 -10.92
N THR A 56 14.82 -6.29 -11.08
CA THR A 56 14.94 -7.66 -11.60
C THR A 56 15.42 -7.69 -13.04
N LYS A 57 15.28 -6.57 -13.74
CA LYS A 57 15.73 -6.48 -15.12
C LYS A 57 16.99 -5.64 -15.25
N ASN A 58 17.60 -5.31 -14.16
CA ASN A 58 18.81 -4.47 -14.11
C ASN A 58 18.60 -3.12 -14.79
N LEU A 59 17.40 -2.55 -14.63
CA LEU A 59 17.12 -1.24 -15.19
C LEU A 59 17.34 -0.19 -14.11
N ASP A 60 18.14 0.80 -14.45
CA ASP A 60 18.41 1.89 -13.53
C ASP A 60 17.95 3.24 -14.09
N THR A 61 17.18 3.20 -15.16
CA THR A 61 16.61 4.42 -15.71
C THR A 61 15.09 4.41 -15.50
N LEU A 62 14.53 5.58 -15.39
CA LEU A 62 13.11 5.71 -15.18
C LEU A 62 12.50 6.45 -16.37
N ASP A 63 11.59 5.80 -17.03
CA ASP A 63 10.88 6.42 -18.15
C ASP A 63 9.44 6.66 -17.68
N PHE A 64 9.08 7.90 -17.51
CA PHE A 64 7.76 8.25 -16.99
C PHE A 64 6.62 7.77 -17.88
N ARG A 65 6.89 7.59 -19.16
CA ARG A 65 5.85 7.06 -20.06
C ARG A 65 5.50 5.63 -19.73
N TYR A 66 6.51 4.83 -19.38
CA TYR A 66 6.28 3.45 -18.99
C TYR A 66 5.67 3.35 -17.61
N VAL A 67 6.04 4.23 -16.69
CA VAL A 67 5.42 4.26 -15.37
C VAL A 67 3.92 4.49 -15.51
N GLU A 68 3.52 5.48 -16.31
CA GLU A 68 2.12 5.80 -16.51
C GLU A 68 1.39 4.67 -17.23
N ARG A 69 2.02 4.10 -18.25
CA ARG A 69 1.43 3.00 -18.97
C ARG A 69 1.20 1.81 -18.06
N ASN A 70 2.21 1.46 -17.26
CA ASN A 70 2.10 0.29 -16.39
C ASN A 70 1.03 0.50 -15.34
N ARG A 71 0.94 1.70 -14.79
CA ARG A 71 -0.09 2.01 -13.81
C ARG A 71 -1.48 1.81 -14.41
N ARG A 72 -1.68 2.31 -15.61
CA ARG A 72 -2.98 2.22 -16.25
C ARG A 72 -3.32 0.77 -16.62
N VAL A 73 -2.38 0.08 -17.22
CA VAL A 73 -2.63 -1.28 -17.70
C VAL A 73 -2.83 -2.24 -16.55
N VAL A 74 -2.00 -2.14 -15.51
CA VAL A 74 -2.15 -3.01 -14.35
C VAL A 74 -3.44 -2.68 -13.60
N GLY A 75 -3.78 -1.41 -13.47
CA GLY A 75 -5.02 -1.03 -12.82
C GLY A 75 -6.23 -1.59 -13.55
N ASN A 76 -6.23 -1.51 -14.87
CA ASN A 76 -7.35 -2.05 -15.65
C ASN A 76 -7.40 -3.58 -15.57
N TYR A 77 -6.26 -4.22 -15.61
CA TYR A 77 -6.20 -5.67 -15.47
C TYR A 77 -6.75 -6.10 -14.10
N CYS A 78 -6.39 -5.40 -13.06
CA CYS A 78 -6.86 -5.73 -11.73
C CYS A 78 -8.37 -5.62 -11.58
N LYS A 79 -9.02 -4.76 -12.36
CA LYS A 79 -10.47 -4.61 -12.26
C LYS A 79 -11.21 -5.88 -12.66
N THR A 80 -10.63 -6.69 -13.53
CA THR A 80 -11.25 -7.93 -13.96
C THR A 80 -10.53 -9.17 -13.43
N HIS A 81 -9.51 -8.98 -12.58
CA HIS A 81 -8.77 -10.10 -12.01
C HIS A 81 -8.53 -9.86 -10.53
N LYS A 82 -9.62 -9.60 -9.82
CA LYS A 82 -9.53 -9.12 -8.45
C LYS A 82 -8.89 -10.09 -7.47
N SER A 83 -8.96 -11.36 -7.76
CA SER A 83 -8.38 -12.36 -6.85
C SER A 83 -6.90 -12.60 -7.11
N GLU A 84 -6.35 -12.10 -8.19
CA GLU A 84 -4.93 -12.26 -8.45
C GLU A 84 -4.13 -11.33 -7.57
N THR A 85 -2.88 -11.68 -7.32
CA THR A 85 -2.00 -10.77 -6.59
C THR A 85 -1.53 -9.66 -7.51
N VAL A 86 -1.19 -8.53 -6.94
CA VAL A 86 -0.68 -7.40 -7.72
C VAL A 86 0.62 -7.79 -8.40
N ILE A 87 1.47 -8.57 -7.73
CA ILE A 87 2.72 -9.01 -8.34
C ILE A 87 2.43 -9.84 -9.60
N SER A 88 1.46 -10.75 -9.54
CA SER A 88 1.10 -11.53 -10.70
C SER A 88 0.58 -10.65 -11.83
N ALA A 89 -0.27 -9.68 -11.48
CA ALA A 89 -0.80 -8.76 -12.48
C ALA A 89 0.32 -7.95 -13.13
N MET A 90 1.29 -7.55 -12.37
CA MET A 90 2.42 -6.80 -12.90
C MET A 90 3.31 -7.68 -13.77
N GLN A 91 3.57 -8.90 -13.36
CA GLN A 91 4.38 -9.81 -14.17
C GLN A 91 3.78 -10.02 -15.56
N LYS A 92 2.47 -10.08 -15.63
CA LYS A 92 1.80 -10.31 -16.90
C LYS A 92 1.71 -9.06 -17.77
N ASN A 93 1.75 -7.90 -17.18
CA ASN A 93 1.48 -6.66 -17.89
C ASN A 93 2.61 -5.65 -17.90
N TRP A 94 3.71 -5.94 -17.21
CA TRP A 94 4.80 -4.99 -17.07
C TRP A 94 5.58 -4.87 -18.37
N ARG A 95 5.95 -3.67 -18.67
CA ARG A 95 6.82 -3.43 -19.80
C ARG A 95 8.02 -2.63 -19.41
#